data_2a3b4aa211c9df1976b5dc7578b2912a
#
_entry.id   2a3b4aa211c9df1976b5dc7578b2912a
#
_cell.length_a   1.000
_cell.length_b   1.000
_cell.length_c   1.000
_cell.angle_alpha   90.00
_cell.angle_beta   90.00
_cell.angle_gamma   90.00
#
_symmetry.space_group_name_H-M   'P 1'
#
loop_
_entity.id
_entity.type
_entity.pdbx_description
1 polymer ?
#
loop_
_entity_poly.entity_id
_entity_poly.type
_entity_poly.pdbx_seq_one_letter_code
_entity_poly.pdbx_strand_id
1 'polypeptide(L)'
;VGSEMCIRDRSVTDLHADGIETVQEVLIEQISHVVESNKKMENDLVMTQYQLEEQAQEIDRTRKEARTDGLSGLENRKAFDEALQYLITRYRSKGMSFGLLLCDVDHFKRINDTFGHQAGDEVVRRIGTTLKECVRPQDHVARFGGDEFAILLDKVNADIARDVAVRMRGTVE
;
A
#
# COMPACT_ATOMS: atom_id res chain seq x y z
N VAL A 1 84.17 18.55 -50.47
CA VAL A 1 84.21 18.48 -49.00
C VAL A 1 82.87 19.10 -48.52
N GLY A 2 82.12 18.35 -47.80
CA GLY A 2 81.06 18.89 -46.96
C GLY A 2 79.69 18.28 -47.17
N SER A 3 79.59 16.97 -46.93
CA SER A 3 78.36 16.32 -46.49
C SER A 3 78.14 16.73 -45.07
N GLU A 4 76.95 16.96 -44.68
CA GLU A 4 76.33 16.53 -43.43
C GLU A 4 75.27 17.49 -42.92
N MET A 5 74.29 16.83 -42.45
CA MET A 5 73.33 17.20 -41.38
C MET A 5 71.95 17.65 -41.82
N CYS A 6 71.18 16.69 -42.23
CA CYS A 6 69.75 16.80 -42.23
C CYS A 6 69.14 15.48 -41.75
N ILE A 7 69.47 15.08 -40.50
CA ILE A 7 68.78 13.94 -39.84
C ILE A 7 68.70 14.30 -38.36
N ARG A 8 67.68 15.06 -37.98
CA ARG A 8 67.30 15.12 -36.55
C ARG A 8 65.96 15.76 -36.21
N ASP A 9 65.14 16.08 -37.20
CA ASP A 9 63.90 16.77 -36.86
C ASP A 9 62.63 15.95 -37.07
N ARG A 10 62.75 14.71 -37.52
CA ARG A 10 61.60 13.81 -37.74
C ARG A 10 61.24 12.91 -36.57
N SER A 11 62.12 12.71 -35.61
CA SER A 11 61.91 11.67 -34.56
C SER A 11 61.20 12.16 -33.29
N VAL A 12 61.17 13.47 -33.05
CA VAL A 12 60.56 13.99 -31.80
C VAL A 12 59.10 14.35 -32.00
N THR A 13 58.70 14.78 -33.17
CA THR A 13 57.30 15.05 -33.51
C THR A 13 56.49 13.79 -33.75
N ASP A 14 57.07 12.74 -34.33
CA ASP A 14 56.41 11.45 -34.53
C ASP A 14 56.23 10.68 -33.19
N LEU A 15 57.22 10.74 -32.29
CA LEU A 15 57.11 10.13 -30.93
C LEU A 15 56.09 10.82 -30.03
N HIS A 16 55.80 12.12 -30.25
CA HIS A 16 54.77 12.84 -29.52
C HIS A 16 53.35 12.56 -30.08
N ALA A 17 53.21 12.38 -31.39
CA ALA A 17 51.96 12.06 -32.03
C ALA A 17 51.48 10.66 -31.68
N ASP A 18 52.32 9.63 -31.73
CA ASP A 18 52.02 8.24 -31.34
C ASP A 18 51.64 8.14 -29.87
N GLY A 19 52.28 8.93 -28.99
CA GLY A 19 51.95 8.93 -27.55
C GLY A 19 50.55 9.55 -27.27
N ILE A 20 50.16 10.54 -28.02
CA ILE A 20 48.84 11.21 -27.89
C ILE A 20 47.73 10.32 -28.44
N GLU A 21 47.92 9.66 -29.58
CA GLU A 21 46.93 8.71 -30.15
C GLU A 21 46.70 7.53 -29.20
N THR A 22 47.74 6.98 -28.61
CA THR A 22 47.63 5.86 -27.63
C THR A 22 46.85 6.29 -26.37
N VAL A 23 47.04 7.50 -25.86
CA VAL A 23 46.28 8.04 -24.72
C VAL A 23 44.82 8.29 -25.10
N GLN A 24 44.56 8.79 -26.31
CA GLN A 24 43.19 8.98 -26.77
C GLN A 24 42.42 7.66 -26.94
N GLU A 25 43.04 6.62 -27.46
CA GLU A 25 42.43 5.28 -27.58
C GLU A 25 42.07 4.70 -26.20
N VAL A 26 43.00 4.78 -25.24
CA VAL A 26 42.75 4.32 -23.87
C VAL A 26 41.63 5.11 -23.20
N LEU A 27 41.56 6.41 -23.39
CA LEU A 27 40.49 7.24 -22.87
C LEU A 27 39.13 6.90 -23.49
N ILE A 28 39.09 6.66 -24.78
CA ILE A 28 37.85 6.27 -25.49
C ILE A 28 37.37 4.91 -24.97
N GLU A 29 38.27 3.96 -24.78
CA GLU A 29 37.93 2.65 -24.23
C GLU A 29 37.36 2.76 -22.79
N GLN A 30 38.03 3.56 -21.94
CA GLN A 30 37.57 3.81 -20.56
C GLN A 30 36.19 4.49 -20.52
N ILE A 31 35.97 5.51 -21.36
CA ILE A 31 34.70 6.21 -21.46
C ILE A 31 33.62 5.22 -21.94
N SER A 32 33.91 4.42 -22.96
CA SER A 32 32.98 3.42 -23.46
C SER A 32 32.55 2.42 -22.38
N HIS A 33 33.50 1.95 -21.59
CA HIS A 33 33.24 1.04 -20.47
C HIS A 33 32.38 1.70 -19.38
N VAL A 34 32.64 2.98 -19.05
CA VAL A 34 31.83 3.74 -18.10
C VAL A 34 30.40 3.94 -18.62
N VAL A 35 30.24 4.27 -19.89
CA VAL A 35 28.92 4.44 -20.52
C VAL A 35 28.14 3.13 -20.49
N GLU A 36 28.77 2.02 -20.82
CA GLU A 36 28.13 0.70 -20.79
C GLU A 36 27.73 0.29 -19.37
N SER A 37 28.62 0.53 -18.39
CA SER A 37 28.34 0.28 -16.97
C SER A 37 27.18 1.13 -16.44
N ASN A 38 27.11 2.42 -16.82
CA ASN A 38 26.01 3.29 -16.46
C ASN A 38 24.70 2.82 -17.07
N LYS A 39 24.68 2.43 -18.33
CA LYS A 39 23.50 1.91 -19.01
C LYS A 39 22.98 0.62 -18.35
N LYS A 40 23.92 -0.26 -17.93
CA LYS A 40 23.56 -1.46 -17.17
C LYS A 40 22.93 -1.09 -15.82
N MET A 41 23.52 -0.14 -15.10
CA MET A 41 23.01 0.32 -13.81
C MET A 41 21.62 0.97 -13.95
N GLU A 42 21.39 1.74 -14.99
CA GLU A 42 20.05 2.31 -15.28
C GLU A 42 19.02 1.21 -15.50
N ASN A 43 19.34 0.18 -16.29
CA ASN A 43 18.45 -0.95 -16.49
C ASN A 43 18.18 -1.73 -15.19
N ASP A 44 19.21 -1.98 -14.39
CA ASP A 44 19.08 -2.66 -13.09
C ASP A 44 18.23 -1.84 -12.11
N LEU A 45 18.33 -0.50 -12.12
CA LEU A 45 17.48 0.40 -11.35
C LEU A 45 16.01 0.30 -11.77
N VAL A 46 15.73 0.34 -13.08
CA VAL A 46 14.35 0.20 -13.60
C VAL A 46 13.75 -1.15 -13.21
N MET A 47 14.51 -2.23 -13.36
CA MET A 47 14.06 -3.56 -12.96
C MET A 47 13.80 -3.67 -11.45
N THR A 48 14.67 -3.09 -10.64
CA THR A 48 14.51 -3.07 -9.18
C THR A 48 13.29 -2.26 -8.76
N GLN A 49 13.04 -1.12 -9.39
CA GLN A 49 11.83 -0.32 -9.13
C GLN A 49 10.57 -1.11 -9.46
N TYR A 50 10.52 -1.79 -10.59
CA TYR A 50 9.38 -2.64 -10.97
C TYR A 50 9.13 -3.76 -9.94
N GLN A 51 10.19 -4.44 -9.49
CA GLN A 51 10.08 -5.49 -8.48
C GLN A 51 9.59 -4.95 -7.13
N LEU A 52 10.02 -3.75 -6.74
CA LEU A 52 9.55 -3.11 -5.50
C LEU A 52 8.07 -2.73 -5.58
N GLU A 53 7.60 -2.25 -6.72
CA GLU A 53 6.19 -1.94 -6.94
C GLU A 53 5.33 -3.21 -6.88
N GLU A 54 5.76 -4.30 -7.52
CA GLU A 54 5.07 -5.60 -7.47
C GLU A 54 4.99 -6.14 -6.04
N GLN A 55 6.10 -6.11 -5.29
CA GLN A 55 6.12 -6.52 -3.90
C GLN A 55 5.21 -5.64 -3.02
N ALA A 56 5.19 -4.33 -3.24
CA ALA A 56 4.33 -3.41 -2.50
C ALA A 56 2.85 -3.71 -2.75
N GLN A 57 2.47 -4.02 -3.97
CA GLN A 57 1.10 -4.42 -4.32
C GLN A 57 0.70 -5.74 -3.66
N GLU A 58 1.58 -6.73 -3.67
CA GLU A 58 1.33 -8.03 -3.02
C GLU A 58 1.20 -7.90 -1.50
N ILE A 59 2.04 -7.07 -0.87
CA ILE A 59 1.94 -6.76 0.57
C ILE A 59 0.60 -6.07 0.87
N ASP A 60 0.17 -5.10 0.07
CA ASP A 60 -1.11 -4.39 0.28
C ASP A 60 -2.30 -5.34 0.12
N ARG A 61 -2.26 -6.20 -0.90
CA ARG A 61 -3.27 -7.24 -1.12
C ARG A 61 -3.37 -8.20 0.07
N THR A 62 -2.23 -8.75 0.50
CA THR A 62 -2.17 -9.67 1.63
C THR A 62 -2.66 -9.00 2.93
N ARG A 63 -2.32 -7.72 3.13
CA ARG A 63 -2.82 -6.94 4.27
C ARG A 63 -4.33 -6.75 4.22
N LYS A 64 -4.90 -6.43 3.06
CA LYS A 64 -6.35 -6.30 2.89
C LYS A 64 -7.06 -7.61 3.17
N GLU A 65 -6.58 -8.72 2.61
CA GLU A 65 -7.13 -10.06 2.85
C GLU A 65 -7.08 -10.44 4.33
N ALA A 66 -5.95 -10.15 5.01
CA ALA A 66 -5.78 -10.42 6.45
C ALA A 66 -6.62 -9.53 7.37
N ARG A 67 -7.23 -8.44 6.87
CA ARG A 67 -8.00 -7.45 7.64
C ARG A 67 -9.48 -7.42 7.27
N THR A 68 -9.89 -8.16 6.25
CA THR A 68 -11.26 -8.17 5.73
C THR A 68 -11.96 -9.48 6.11
N ASP A 69 -13.23 -9.40 6.47
CA ASP A 69 -14.11 -10.56 6.62
C ASP A 69 -14.58 -11.02 5.24
N GLY A 70 -14.29 -12.26 4.91
CA GLY A 70 -14.53 -12.82 3.57
C GLY A 70 -16.01 -12.93 3.17
N LEU A 71 -16.95 -12.89 4.12
CA LEU A 71 -18.38 -12.96 3.84
C LEU A 71 -18.99 -11.57 3.66
N SER A 72 -18.78 -10.67 4.61
CA SER A 72 -19.40 -9.34 4.62
C SER A 72 -18.63 -8.29 3.82
N GLY A 73 -17.34 -8.51 3.53
CA GLY A 73 -16.46 -7.53 2.92
C GLY A 73 -16.09 -6.35 3.84
N LEU A 74 -16.51 -6.39 5.10
CA LEU A 74 -16.16 -5.42 6.13
C LEU A 74 -14.79 -5.72 6.75
N GLU A 75 -14.31 -4.84 7.63
CA GLU A 75 -13.17 -5.16 8.47
C GLU A 75 -13.47 -6.41 9.33
N ASN A 76 -12.47 -7.24 9.55
CA ASN A 76 -12.59 -8.36 10.48
C ASN A 76 -12.29 -7.90 11.92
N ARG A 77 -12.50 -8.79 12.90
CA ARG A 77 -12.27 -8.51 14.31
C ARG A 77 -10.85 -8.00 14.60
N LYS A 78 -9.84 -8.57 13.94
CA LYS A 78 -8.44 -8.13 14.12
C LYS A 78 -8.25 -6.68 13.70
N ALA A 79 -8.75 -6.30 12.54
CA ALA A 79 -8.66 -4.93 12.05
C ALA A 79 -9.41 -3.95 12.98
N PHE A 80 -10.56 -4.36 13.50
CA PHE A 80 -11.32 -3.60 14.48
C PHE A 80 -10.53 -3.38 15.80
N ASP A 81 -9.94 -4.44 16.35
CA ASP A 81 -9.15 -4.35 17.59
C ASP A 81 -7.96 -3.38 17.44
N GLU A 82 -7.28 -3.41 16.30
CA GLU A 82 -6.20 -2.48 15.97
C GLU A 82 -6.70 -1.02 15.88
N ALA A 83 -7.83 -0.79 15.21
CA ALA A 83 -8.44 0.53 15.10
C ALA A 83 -8.90 1.07 16.47
N LEU A 84 -9.50 0.22 17.29
CA LEU A 84 -9.93 0.58 18.64
C LEU A 84 -8.72 0.99 19.52
N GLN A 85 -7.64 0.24 19.49
CA GLN A 85 -6.42 0.58 20.24
C GLN A 85 -5.84 1.92 19.78
N TYR A 86 -5.85 2.19 18.50
CA TYR A 86 -5.42 3.47 17.95
C TYR A 86 -6.31 4.63 18.47
N LEU A 87 -7.63 4.48 18.45
CA LEU A 87 -8.55 5.51 18.93
C LEU A 87 -8.44 5.75 20.45
N ILE A 88 -8.27 4.67 21.25
CA ILE A 88 -8.01 4.77 22.69
C ILE A 88 -6.72 5.56 22.95
N THR A 89 -5.66 5.29 22.22
CA THR A 89 -4.38 5.97 22.35
C THR A 89 -4.51 7.46 22.00
N ARG A 90 -5.25 7.79 20.95
CA ARG A 90 -5.56 9.18 20.57
C ARG A 90 -6.42 9.91 21.61
N TYR A 91 -7.41 9.23 22.17
CA TYR A 91 -8.20 9.79 23.25
C TYR A 91 -7.33 10.14 24.46
N ARG A 92 -6.47 9.22 24.89
CA ARG A 92 -5.57 9.43 26.05
C ARG A 92 -4.55 10.54 25.82
N SER A 93 -4.02 10.70 24.60
CA SER A 93 -2.96 11.64 24.30
C SER A 93 -3.46 13.02 23.88
N LYS A 94 -4.63 13.11 23.23
CA LYS A 94 -5.14 14.33 22.60
C LYS A 94 -6.56 14.70 23.04
N GLY A 95 -7.23 13.90 23.88
CA GLY A 95 -8.62 14.12 24.29
C GLY A 95 -9.63 13.96 23.15
N MET A 96 -9.25 13.32 22.03
CA MET A 96 -10.15 13.16 20.87
C MET A 96 -11.15 12.04 21.14
N SER A 97 -12.42 12.40 21.29
CA SER A 97 -13.51 11.46 21.53
C SER A 97 -13.80 10.57 20.30
N PHE A 98 -14.30 9.39 20.56
CA PHE A 98 -14.81 8.46 19.55
C PHE A 98 -16.05 7.75 20.08
N GLY A 99 -16.88 7.21 19.18
CA GLY A 99 -18.05 6.41 19.51
C GLY A 99 -17.82 4.94 19.18
N LEU A 100 -18.34 4.05 20.03
CA LEU A 100 -18.42 2.60 19.75
C LEU A 100 -19.89 2.21 19.69
N LEU A 101 -20.30 1.59 18.60
CA LEU A 101 -21.62 0.98 18.44
C LEU A 101 -21.43 -0.51 18.25
N LEU A 102 -22.30 -1.29 18.91
CA LEU A 102 -22.40 -2.73 18.72
C LEU A 102 -23.79 -3.03 18.16
N CYS A 103 -23.87 -3.82 17.12
CA CYS A 103 -25.08 -4.21 16.43
C CYS A 103 -25.14 -5.73 16.35
N ASP A 104 -26.33 -6.28 16.53
CA ASP A 104 -26.61 -7.70 16.40
C ASP A 104 -27.85 -7.86 15.53
N VAL A 105 -27.92 -8.93 14.74
CA VAL A 105 -29.04 -9.17 13.82
C VAL A 105 -30.14 -9.94 14.55
N ASP A 106 -31.23 -9.27 14.81
CA ASP A 106 -32.39 -9.87 15.49
C ASP A 106 -32.86 -11.14 14.77
N HIS A 107 -33.01 -12.21 15.52
CA HIS A 107 -33.52 -13.51 15.04
C HIS A 107 -32.71 -14.14 13.90
N PHE A 108 -31.43 -13.85 13.75
CA PHE A 108 -30.57 -14.40 12.69
C PHE A 108 -30.59 -15.93 12.63
N LYS A 109 -30.57 -16.58 13.78
CA LYS A 109 -30.71 -18.05 13.85
C LYS A 109 -32.00 -18.52 13.20
N ARG A 110 -33.13 -17.83 13.40
CA ARG A 110 -34.42 -18.20 12.81
C ARG A 110 -34.41 -18.06 11.27
N ILE A 111 -33.66 -17.08 10.76
CA ILE A 111 -33.44 -16.94 9.30
C ILE A 111 -32.73 -18.17 8.77
N ASN A 112 -31.62 -18.56 9.41
CA ASN A 112 -30.84 -19.74 9.03
C ASN A 112 -31.68 -21.03 9.10
N ASP A 113 -32.41 -21.21 10.22
CA ASP A 113 -33.22 -22.42 10.43
C ASP A 113 -34.38 -22.52 9.43
N THR A 114 -34.95 -21.39 8.98
CA THR A 114 -36.09 -21.36 8.08
C THR A 114 -35.70 -21.39 6.60
N PHE A 115 -34.65 -20.66 6.21
CA PHE A 115 -34.29 -20.40 4.82
C PHE A 115 -32.92 -20.96 4.43
N GLY A 116 -32.20 -21.56 5.38
CA GLY A 116 -30.88 -22.13 5.19
C GLY A 116 -29.74 -21.11 5.32
N HIS A 117 -28.53 -21.62 5.52
CA HIS A 117 -27.34 -20.79 5.74
C HIS A 117 -27.00 -19.85 4.59
N GLN A 118 -27.33 -20.22 3.35
CA GLN A 118 -27.10 -19.34 2.19
C GLN A 118 -27.93 -18.05 2.27
N ALA A 119 -29.18 -18.13 2.79
CA ALA A 119 -30.01 -16.95 3.02
C ALA A 119 -29.43 -16.08 4.14
N GLY A 120 -28.94 -16.69 5.23
CA GLY A 120 -28.26 -15.96 6.31
C GLY A 120 -26.98 -15.27 5.81
N ASP A 121 -26.20 -15.92 4.96
CA ASP A 121 -25.02 -15.33 4.34
C ASP A 121 -25.35 -14.09 3.50
N GLU A 122 -26.44 -14.15 2.75
CA GLU A 122 -26.91 -12.99 1.96
C GLU A 122 -27.36 -11.84 2.86
N VAL A 123 -28.05 -12.14 3.97
CA VAL A 123 -28.42 -11.13 4.98
C VAL A 123 -27.18 -10.45 5.54
N VAL A 124 -26.15 -11.22 5.92
CA VAL A 124 -24.87 -10.67 6.42
C VAL A 124 -24.20 -9.76 5.39
N ARG A 125 -24.17 -10.14 4.10
CA ARG A 125 -23.59 -9.31 3.04
C ARG A 125 -24.35 -7.99 2.88
N ARG A 126 -25.68 -8.04 2.86
CA ARG A 126 -26.53 -6.85 2.73
C ARG A 126 -26.37 -5.90 3.90
N ILE A 127 -26.44 -6.42 5.12
CA ILE A 127 -26.23 -5.63 6.33
C ILE A 127 -24.83 -4.99 6.29
N GLY A 128 -23.79 -5.76 5.94
CA GLY A 128 -22.44 -5.23 5.82
C GLY A 128 -22.34 -4.06 4.85
N THR A 129 -22.93 -4.17 3.68
CA THR A 129 -22.98 -3.09 2.68
C THR A 129 -23.72 -1.87 3.20
N THR A 130 -24.92 -2.07 3.78
CA THR A 130 -25.74 -1.00 4.33
C THR A 130 -25.05 -0.26 5.47
N LEU A 131 -24.43 -0.98 6.41
CA LEU A 131 -23.70 -0.35 7.52
C LEU A 131 -22.52 0.49 7.01
N LYS A 132 -21.81 0.00 5.99
CA LYS A 132 -20.69 0.74 5.39
C LYS A 132 -21.13 2.02 4.69
N GLU A 133 -22.31 2.03 4.06
CA GLU A 133 -22.89 3.22 3.43
C GLU A 133 -23.40 4.25 4.46
N CYS A 134 -23.72 3.82 5.68
CA CYS A 134 -24.18 4.69 6.75
C CYS A 134 -23.07 5.45 7.47
N VAL A 135 -21.79 5.17 7.22
CA VAL A 135 -20.66 5.76 7.93
C VAL A 135 -19.75 6.55 6.97
N ARG A 136 -18.87 7.36 7.56
CA ARG A 136 -17.88 8.14 6.81
C ARG A 136 -16.65 7.28 6.48
N PRO A 137 -15.83 7.66 5.48
CA PRO A 137 -14.60 6.92 5.11
C PRO A 137 -13.58 6.74 6.25
N GLN A 138 -13.58 7.63 7.25
CA GLN A 138 -12.71 7.56 8.42
C GLN A 138 -13.24 6.71 9.57
N ASP A 139 -14.49 6.28 9.48
CA ASP A 139 -15.11 5.41 10.48
C ASP A 139 -14.85 3.95 10.11
N HIS A 140 -14.80 3.08 11.11
CA HIS A 140 -14.53 1.66 10.92
C HIS A 140 -15.80 0.85 11.13
N VAL A 141 -16.09 -0.06 10.24
CA VAL A 141 -17.19 -1.02 10.35
C VAL A 141 -16.62 -2.41 10.20
N ALA A 142 -16.86 -3.25 11.19
CA ALA A 142 -16.34 -4.60 11.25
C ALA A 142 -17.43 -5.63 11.53
N ARG A 143 -17.23 -6.83 11.01
CA ARG A 143 -17.95 -8.01 11.48
C ARG A 143 -17.18 -8.61 12.64
N PHE A 144 -17.82 -8.62 13.81
CA PHE A 144 -17.18 -9.03 15.05
C PHE A 144 -17.43 -10.53 15.36
N GLY A 145 -18.58 -11.06 14.96
CA GLY A 145 -19.02 -12.43 15.11
C GLY A 145 -19.90 -12.89 13.96
N GLY A 146 -20.64 -13.96 14.13
CA GLY A 146 -21.54 -14.53 13.13
C GLY A 146 -22.56 -13.54 12.58
N ASP A 147 -23.30 -12.91 13.47
CA ASP A 147 -24.37 -11.92 13.27
C ASP A 147 -24.09 -10.60 14.00
N GLU A 148 -22.90 -10.46 14.58
CA GLU A 148 -22.48 -9.29 15.35
C GLU A 148 -21.61 -8.35 14.51
N PHE A 149 -21.92 -7.05 14.57
CA PHE A 149 -21.18 -5.99 13.91
C PHE A 149 -20.74 -4.93 14.93
N ALA A 150 -19.57 -4.36 14.70
CA ALA A 150 -19.02 -3.31 15.54
C ALA A 150 -18.60 -2.11 14.69
N ILE A 151 -18.92 -0.90 15.16
CA ILE A 151 -18.64 0.33 14.44
C ILE A 151 -17.87 1.29 15.35
N LEU A 152 -16.77 1.85 14.84
CA LEU A 152 -16.04 2.93 15.50
C LEU A 152 -16.22 4.22 14.73
N LEU A 153 -16.75 5.23 15.40
CA LEU A 153 -16.99 6.56 14.86
C LEU A 153 -15.91 7.51 15.36
N ASP A 154 -15.11 8.07 14.45
CA ASP A 154 -14.03 8.97 14.80
C ASP A 154 -14.54 10.41 15.07
N LYS A 155 -14.03 11.05 16.12
CA LYS A 155 -14.32 12.46 16.50
C LYS A 155 -15.82 12.76 16.61
N VAL A 156 -16.56 11.95 17.32
CA VAL A 156 -17.98 12.13 17.60
C VAL A 156 -18.25 12.32 19.08
N ASN A 157 -19.34 12.99 19.41
CA ASN A 157 -19.94 13.02 20.72
C ASN A 157 -21.09 12.00 20.83
N ALA A 158 -21.69 11.88 22.02
CA ALA A 158 -22.74 10.91 22.28
C ALA A 158 -24.01 11.14 21.42
N ASP A 159 -24.35 12.40 21.14
CA ASP A 159 -25.54 12.74 20.35
C ASP A 159 -25.39 12.32 18.90
N ILE A 160 -24.24 12.65 18.29
CA ILE A 160 -23.92 12.23 16.91
C ILE A 160 -23.85 10.71 16.81
N ALA A 161 -23.25 10.03 17.80
CA ALA A 161 -23.20 8.57 17.79
C ALA A 161 -24.60 7.94 17.86
N ARG A 162 -25.50 8.53 18.67
CA ARG A 162 -26.90 8.10 18.76
C ARG A 162 -27.63 8.30 17.43
N ASP A 163 -27.48 9.45 16.79
CA ASP A 163 -28.13 9.75 15.50
C ASP A 163 -27.68 8.77 14.41
N VAL A 164 -26.37 8.43 14.39
CA VAL A 164 -25.86 7.40 13.48
C VAL A 164 -26.47 6.04 13.76
N ALA A 165 -26.57 5.62 15.04
CA ALA A 165 -27.17 4.35 15.42
C ALA A 165 -28.65 4.26 15.02
N VAL A 166 -29.43 5.33 15.24
CA VAL A 166 -30.85 5.39 14.84
C VAL A 166 -31.00 5.30 13.33
N ARG A 167 -30.16 6.01 12.57
CA ARG A 167 -30.17 5.96 11.10
C ARG A 167 -29.82 4.55 10.60
N MET A 168 -28.78 3.92 11.14
CA MET A 168 -28.38 2.56 10.77
C MET A 168 -29.54 1.56 10.98
N ARG A 169 -30.18 1.61 12.15
CA ARG A 169 -31.32 0.75 12.45
C ARG A 169 -32.44 0.94 11.42
N GLY A 170 -32.86 2.17 11.15
CA GLY A 170 -33.94 2.44 10.22
C GLY A 170 -33.60 2.17 8.73
N THR A 171 -32.35 1.93 8.40
CA THR A 171 -31.94 1.55 7.04
C THR A 171 -31.87 0.04 6.87
N VAL A 172 -31.70 -0.70 7.96
CA VAL A 172 -31.60 -2.19 7.98
C VAL A 172 -32.97 -2.83 8.16
N GLU A 173 -33.94 -2.16 8.84
CA GLU A 173 -35.34 -2.58 8.95
C GLU A 173 -36.05 -2.50 7.59
#